data_af02181309c83f4f3319e3740664ae77
#
_entry.id   af02181309c83f4f3319e3740664ae77
#
_cell.length_a   1.000
_cell.length_b   1.000
_cell.length_c   1.000
_cell.angle_alpha   90.00
_cell.angle_beta   90.00
_cell.angle_gamma   90.00
#
_symmetry.space_group_name_H-M   'P 1'
#
loop_
_entity.id
_entity.type
_entity.pdbx_description
1 polymer ?
#
loop_
_entity_poly.entity_id
_entity_poly.type
_entity_poly.pdbx_seq_one_letter_code
_entity_poly.pdbx_strand_id
1 'polypeptide(L)'
;QGKPITLLLFTVILLGFFVGCDNTPPKTGTLMDFVPENASVVFKISNLENLQAELDASSLISKFEKTAPYSFFTEKKSLLKNLHPSSQSLLCINKLNDSVSAYTFIVKHTKNLFQTDSIKNKTIETLTIDDSSFQRIAIDNEVGYAAIIDSVFVLSSSQQILLDVINRKTERDATFKKVFNLPSSNGLTALLRGEKTTINDSTKIHFTSWSALDVALAPESLTATGITLATDTVPQLLNVFKEQVPQQNDLAALVPTDALGALSFTFNDAEVFQKNLRVYRGDKDTAKTTGIFGSVSEVGSIQLKNETALFVKSIDASLTNDALAKYLTSETMFREVEISSFSDPQLFKTTFSPLIEATEANYVFQLENFFVFTENESTAEYLISTYQNNATLKNTAFFENTAKDLSTACSLLIYKMQGEFSENIAGFFNSKSSAAIKNISFEKFPLAALQFSFDRNFAHVTLSIKESGAVAKSISGGVSEKFNLKLDAALLGNPQIVEGKNGSNNVVAQDIANKFYFISEGGKILWSKNLGAPILGNVQEVEIAGGKKIAFATKDAFYILDSNGKDANGFPIKFKDKITQPLSVFDYDNNKNYRFVIVQGKEV
;
A
#
# COMPACT_ATOMS: atom_id res chain seq x y z
N GLN A 1 25.61 66.66 36.35
CA GLN A 1 26.20 66.42 35.03
C GLN A 1 26.91 65.06 35.01
N GLY A 2 26.26 63.99 34.79
CA GLY A 2 26.82 62.65 34.76
C GLY A 2 25.89 61.57 34.24
N LYS A 3 24.71 61.97 33.72
CA LYS A 3 23.66 61.01 33.28
C LYS A 3 23.65 60.57 31.79
N PRO A 4 24.27 61.23 30.83
CA PRO A 4 24.26 60.75 29.45
C PRO A 4 25.31 59.65 29.17
N ILE A 5 26.44 59.62 29.90
CA ILE A 5 27.52 58.65 29.63
C ILE A 5 27.18 57.26 30.18
N THR A 6 26.52 57.19 31.36
CA THR A 6 26.07 55.93 31.96
C THR A 6 24.95 55.29 31.13
N LEU A 7 24.06 56.09 30.49
CA LEU A 7 23.02 55.59 29.62
C LEU A 7 23.59 55.08 28.31
N LEU A 8 24.64 55.73 27.76
CA LEU A 8 25.33 55.29 26.54
C LEU A 8 26.12 54.00 26.76
N LEU A 9 26.77 53.85 27.92
CA LEU A 9 27.48 52.62 28.29
C LEU A 9 26.50 51.45 28.51
N PHE A 10 25.32 51.71 29.11
CA PHE A 10 24.29 50.67 29.29
C PHE A 10 23.65 50.25 27.95
N THR A 11 23.48 51.17 26.98
CA THR A 11 22.96 50.87 25.65
C THR A 11 23.99 50.11 24.80
N VAL A 12 25.27 50.37 24.95
CA VAL A 12 26.35 49.64 24.25
C VAL A 12 26.56 48.23 24.82
N ILE A 13 26.38 48.06 26.16
CA ILE A 13 26.42 46.74 26.81
C ILE A 13 25.16 45.93 26.45
N LEU A 14 23.98 46.54 26.30
CA LEU A 14 22.75 45.85 25.84
C LEU A 14 22.81 45.45 24.38
N LEU A 15 23.47 46.24 23.52
CA LEU A 15 23.68 45.90 22.10
C LEU A 15 24.80 44.86 21.91
N GLY A 16 25.74 44.70 22.87
CA GLY A 16 26.76 43.66 22.82
C GLY A 16 26.25 42.24 23.17
N PHE A 17 25.04 42.12 23.76
CA PHE A 17 24.42 40.83 24.04
C PHE A 17 23.55 40.27 22.92
N PHE A 18 23.36 41.01 21.81
CA PHE A 18 22.62 40.53 20.63
C PHE A 18 23.52 40.06 19.50
N VAL A 19 24.83 40.01 19.68
CA VAL A 19 25.72 39.20 18.85
C VAL A 19 25.90 37.84 19.54
N GLY A 20 24.80 37.16 19.76
CA GLY A 20 24.81 35.74 20.01
C GLY A 20 25.24 35.09 18.70
N CYS A 21 26.38 34.42 18.72
CA CYS A 21 26.65 33.40 17.72
C CYS A 21 25.41 32.52 17.62
N ASP A 22 24.77 32.48 16.46
CA ASP A 22 23.86 31.42 16.07
C ASP A 22 24.67 30.12 16.02
N ASN A 23 24.97 29.57 17.20
CA ASN A 23 25.27 28.16 17.36
C ASN A 23 23.94 27.37 17.33
N THR A 24 23.16 27.56 16.29
CA THR A 24 22.22 26.52 15.88
C THR A 24 23.10 25.37 15.42
N PRO A 25 23.04 24.20 16.10
CA PRO A 25 23.72 23.02 15.58
C PRO A 25 23.27 22.86 14.13
N PRO A 26 24.18 22.56 13.19
CA PRO A 26 23.81 22.38 11.80
C PRO A 26 22.65 21.39 11.78
N LYS A 27 21.49 21.80 11.23
CA LYS A 27 20.36 20.91 11.02
C LYS A 27 20.90 19.78 10.16
N THR A 28 21.15 18.62 10.77
CA THR A 28 21.50 17.42 10.00
C THR A 28 20.33 17.18 9.07
N GLY A 29 20.53 17.43 7.76
CA GLY A 29 19.51 17.25 6.75
C GLY A 29 19.00 15.80 6.80
N THR A 30 17.70 15.61 6.76
CA THR A 30 17.14 14.27 6.58
C THR A 30 17.34 13.83 5.14
N LEU A 31 17.41 12.53 4.84
CA LEU A 31 17.56 12.04 3.46
C LEU A 31 16.46 12.59 2.53
N MET A 32 15.27 12.82 3.07
CA MET A 32 14.13 13.41 2.35
C MET A 32 14.47 14.77 1.73
N ASP A 33 15.27 15.57 2.44
CA ASP A 33 15.61 16.91 2.00
C ASP A 33 16.46 16.93 0.71
N PHE A 34 17.10 15.83 0.38
CA PHE A 34 17.98 15.69 -0.78
C PHE A 34 17.33 15.00 -1.98
N VAL A 35 16.06 14.54 -1.84
CA VAL A 35 15.32 13.95 -2.96
C VAL A 35 15.15 15.01 -4.06
N PRO A 36 15.47 14.74 -5.34
CA PRO A 36 15.20 15.66 -6.43
C PRO A 36 13.72 16.01 -6.54
N GLU A 37 13.38 17.27 -6.81
CA GLU A 37 12.00 17.77 -6.83
C GLU A 37 11.12 17.01 -7.83
N ASN A 38 11.67 16.69 -9.00
CA ASN A 38 10.95 16.01 -10.08
C ASN A 38 11.19 14.50 -10.13
N ALA A 39 11.55 13.88 -9.00
CA ALA A 39 11.67 12.43 -8.95
C ALA A 39 10.30 11.77 -9.20
N SER A 40 10.23 10.86 -10.17
CA SER A 40 9.04 10.06 -10.48
C SER A 40 8.91 8.88 -9.54
N VAL A 41 10.05 8.30 -9.14
CA VAL A 41 10.13 7.17 -8.21
C VAL A 41 11.23 7.42 -7.21
N VAL A 42 10.96 7.09 -5.94
CA VAL A 42 11.96 7.10 -4.87
C VAL A 42 11.93 5.74 -4.17
N PHE A 43 12.99 4.99 -4.28
CA PHE A 43 13.16 3.74 -3.53
C PHE A 43 13.85 4.03 -2.21
N LYS A 44 13.22 3.66 -1.10
CA LYS A 44 13.83 3.60 0.23
C LYS A 44 14.38 2.18 0.41
N ILE A 45 15.68 2.05 0.58
CA ILE A 45 16.40 0.78 0.64
C ILE A 45 17.02 0.66 2.02
N SER A 46 16.58 -0.30 2.83
CA SER A 46 17.11 -0.50 4.18
C SER A 46 18.50 -1.12 4.17
N ASN A 47 18.74 -2.07 3.28
CA ASN A 47 20.02 -2.73 3.06
C ASN A 47 20.18 -3.06 1.57
N LEU A 48 21.19 -2.46 0.95
CA LEU A 48 21.43 -2.61 -0.49
C LEU A 48 21.90 -4.01 -0.88
N GLU A 49 22.72 -4.65 -0.05
CA GLU A 49 23.25 -6.01 -0.33
C GLU A 49 22.12 -7.06 -0.25
N ASN A 50 21.25 -6.95 0.75
CA ASN A 50 20.09 -7.84 0.88
C ASN A 50 19.12 -7.65 -0.30
N LEU A 51 18.83 -6.42 -0.70
CA LEU A 51 17.99 -6.15 -1.85
C LEU A 51 18.57 -6.77 -3.13
N GLN A 52 19.89 -6.68 -3.34
CA GLN A 52 20.53 -7.29 -4.49
C GLN A 52 20.36 -8.82 -4.49
N ALA A 53 20.55 -9.45 -3.33
CA ALA A 53 20.35 -10.89 -3.19
C ALA A 53 18.88 -11.31 -3.47
N GLU A 54 17.91 -10.52 -3.02
CA GLU A 54 16.49 -10.75 -3.29
C GLU A 54 16.14 -10.58 -4.77
N LEU A 55 16.69 -9.57 -5.44
CA LEU A 55 16.52 -9.35 -6.88
C LEU A 55 17.09 -10.52 -7.69
N ASP A 56 18.30 -10.99 -7.35
CA ASP A 56 18.97 -12.10 -8.02
C ASP A 56 18.23 -13.44 -7.81
N ALA A 57 17.56 -13.61 -6.68
CA ALA A 57 16.78 -14.81 -6.37
C ALA A 57 15.38 -14.84 -7.00
N SER A 58 14.87 -13.70 -7.47
CA SER A 58 13.49 -13.57 -7.96
C SER A 58 13.33 -14.11 -9.37
N SER A 59 12.49 -15.14 -9.55
CA SER A 59 12.14 -15.69 -10.87
C SER A 59 11.37 -14.73 -11.78
N LEU A 60 10.63 -13.79 -11.19
CA LEU A 60 9.95 -12.72 -11.92
C LEU A 60 10.95 -11.68 -12.44
N ILE A 61 11.83 -11.20 -11.57
CA ILE A 61 12.80 -10.16 -11.91
C ILE A 61 13.84 -10.68 -12.93
N SER A 62 14.28 -11.92 -12.80
CA SER A 62 15.23 -12.53 -13.75
C SER A 62 14.76 -12.54 -15.21
N LYS A 63 13.42 -12.50 -15.44
CA LYS A 63 12.86 -12.37 -16.80
C LYS A 63 13.27 -11.08 -17.52
N PHE A 64 13.63 -10.06 -16.76
CA PHE A 64 14.04 -8.77 -17.29
C PHE A 64 15.55 -8.64 -17.53
N GLU A 65 16.36 -9.67 -17.31
CA GLU A 65 17.83 -9.66 -17.40
C GLU A 65 18.39 -8.98 -18.66
N LYS A 66 17.73 -9.15 -19.79
CA LYS A 66 18.13 -8.56 -21.07
C LYS A 66 17.61 -7.14 -21.30
N THR A 67 16.99 -6.54 -20.29
CA THR A 67 16.43 -5.19 -20.40
C THR A 67 17.32 -4.14 -19.75
N ALA A 68 17.34 -2.92 -20.30
CA ALA A 68 18.12 -1.84 -19.75
C ALA A 68 17.77 -1.46 -18.28
N PRO A 69 16.49 -1.49 -17.84
CA PRO A 69 16.15 -1.28 -16.44
C PRO A 69 16.75 -2.32 -15.50
N TYR A 70 16.81 -3.58 -15.91
CA TYR A 70 17.41 -4.64 -15.10
C TYR A 70 18.93 -4.46 -14.99
N SER A 71 19.60 -4.16 -16.09
CA SER A 71 21.05 -3.91 -16.09
C SER A 71 21.43 -2.71 -15.20
N PHE A 72 20.54 -1.78 -15.01
CA PHE A 72 20.72 -0.67 -14.09
C PHE A 72 20.88 -1.14 -12.62
N PHE A 73 20.13 -2.15 -12.21
CA PHE A 73 20.17 -2.67 -10.83
C PHE A 73 21.19 -3.80 -10.65
N THR A 74 21.42 -4.64 -11.65
CA THR A 74 22.16 -5.89 -11.53
C THR A 74 23.49 -5.91 -12.26
N GLU A 75 23.59 -5.34 -13.46
CA GLU A 75 24.85 -5.11 -14.12
C GLU A 75 25.50 -3.87 -13.53
N LYS A 76 26.03 -4.05 -12.34
CA LYS A 76 27.23 -3.40 -11.86
C LYS A 76 27.58 -2.10 -12.63
N LYS A 77 26.66 -1.13 -12.64
CA LYS A 77 27.08 0.22 -12.98
C LYS A 77 28.21 0.55 -12.03
N SER A 78 29.37 0.81 -12.57
CA SER A 78 30.63 0.88 -11.83
C SER A 78 30.60 1.90 -10.69
N LEU A 79 29.74 2.91 -10.79
CA LEU A 79 29.53 3.91 -9.74
C LEU A 79 28.75 3.32 -8.54
N LEU A 80 27.59 2.71 -8.77
CA LEU A 80 26.76 2.17 -7.68
C LEU A 80 27.36 0.93 -7.02
N LYS A 81 28.11 0.13 -7.77
CA LYS A 81 28.79 -1.08 -7.26
C LYS A 81 29.81 -0.75 -6.16
N ASN A 82 30.43 0.42 -6.20
CA ASN A 82 31.46 0.84 -5.26
C ASN A 82 30.90 1.57 -4.03
N LEU A 83 29.56 1.61 -3.88
CA LEU A 83 28.88 2.16 -2.73
C LEU A 83 28.60 1.06 -1.71
N HIS A 84 29.02 1.32 -0.46
CA HIS A 84 28.82 0.41 0.68
C HIS A 84 28.05 1.13 1.79
N PRO A 85 26.72 1.37 1.61
CA PRO A 85 25.92 2.05 2.61
C PRO A 85 25.76 1.18 3.86
N SER A 86 26.01 1.76 5.02
CA SER A 86 25.79 1.11 6.32
C SER A 86 24.44 1.48 6.97
N SER A 87 23.63 2.26 6.29
CA SER A 87 22.32 2.73 6.75
C SER A 87 21.34 2.78 5.58
N GLN A 88 20.07 3.09 5.88
CA GLN A 88 19.06 3.31 4.85
C GLN A 88 19.55 4.29 3.79
N SER A 89 19.35 3.94 2.53
CA SER A 89 19.65 4.75 1.37
C SER A 89 18.40 5.04 0.53
N LEU A 90 18.47 6.07 -0.31
CA LEU A 90 17.45 6.36 -1.30
C LEU A 90 18.04 6.25 -2.70
N LEU A 91 17.26 5.67 -3.60
CA LEU A 91 17.51 5.71 -5.04
C LEU A 91 16.36 6.41 -5.73
N CYS A 92 16.61 7.60 -6.27
CA CYS A 92 15.62 8.42 -6.96
C CYS A 92 15.77 8.27 -8.46
N ILE A 93 14.67 8.12 -9.17
CA ILE A 93 14.61 8.09 -10.63
C ILE A 93 13.90 9.33 -11.13
N ASN A 94 14.54 10.08 -11.99
CA ASN A 94 14.00 11.26 -12.64
C ASN A 94 13.88 11.01 -14.14
N LYS A 95 12.71 11.20 -14.71
CA LYS A 95 12.50 11.19 -16.16
C LYS A 95 12.98 12.52 -16.72
N LEU A 96 14.00 12.51 -17.55
CA LEU A 96 14.54 13.70 -18.22
C LEU A 96 13.78 14.02 -19.51
N ASN A 97 13.43 12.95 -20.25
CA ASN A 97 12.57 12.99 -21.44
C ASN A 97 12.00 11.58 -21.66
N ASP A 98 11.26 11.37 -22.74
CA ASP A 98 10.61 10.09 -23.02
C ASP A 98 11.56 8.90 -23.20
N SER A 99 12.85 9.14 -23.40
CA SER A 99 13.85 8.12 -23.67
C SER A 99 14.96 8.02 -22.64
N VAL A 100 15.11 9.02 -21.78
CA VAL A 100 16.26 9.13 -20.86
C VAL A 100 15.78 9.38 -19.44
N SER A 101 16.28 8.58 -18.53
CA SER A 101 16.12 8.79 -17.09
C SER A 101 17.46 9.00 -16.42
N ALA A 102 17.48 9.84 -15.40
CA ALA A 102 18.62 10.02 -14.52
C ALA A 102 18.33 9.36 -13.17
N TYR A 103 19.38 8.92 -12.48
CA TYR A 103 19.28 8.44 -11.12
C TYR A 103 20.02 9.34 -10.14
N THR A 104 19.57 9.35 -8.90
CA THR A 104 20.26 10.01 -7.79
C THR A 104 20.24 9.09 -6.57
N PHE A 105 21.41 8.75 -6.07
CA PHE A 105 21.60 7.95 -4.88
C PHE A 105 21.91 8.85 -3.68
N ILE A 106 21.23 8.63 -2.55
CA ILE A 106 21.32 9.50 -1.38
C ILE A 106 21.46 8.62 -0.13
N VAL A 107 22.47 8.91 0.69
CA VAL A 107 22.72 8.16 1.91
C VAL A 107 23.51 9.01 2.92
N LYS A 108 23.44 8.68 4.21
CA LYS A 108 24.34 9.30 5.19
C LYS A 108 25.80 8.99 4.85
N HIS A 109 26.62 10.04 4.82
CA HIS A 109 28.04 9.89 4.55
C HIS A 109 28.74 9.12 5.68
N THR A 110 29.54 8.13 5.30
CA THR A 110 30.45 7.41 6.20
C THR A 110 31.82 7.29 5.55
N LYS A 111 32.87 7.12 6.34
CA LYS A 111 34.26 7.10 5.87
C LYS A 111 34.51 6.07 4.76
N ASN A 112 33.81 4.94 4.79
CA ASN A 112 34.02 3.81 3.85
C ASN A 112 32.88 3.67 2.83
N LEU A 113 32.05 4.70 2.68
CA LEU A 113 30.86 4.64 1.82
C LEU A 113 31.18 4.40 0.35
N PHE A 114 32.16 5.12 -0.20
CA PHE A 114 32.50 5.07 -1.61
C PHE A 114 33.98 4.69 -1.77
N GLN A 115 34.22 3.44 -2.13
CA GLN A 115 35.55 2.86 -2.21
C GLN A 115 36.02 2.79 -3.66
N THR A 116 36.88 3.68 -4.05
CA THR A 116 37.40 3.79 -5.43
C THR A 116 38.89 3.51 -5.55
N ASP A 117 39.62 3.30 -4.44
CA ASP A 117 41.09 3.24 -4.42
C ASP A 117 41.66 2.11 -5.28
N SER A 118 40.97 0.97 -5.35
CA SER A 118 41.37 -0.20 -6.14
C SER A 118 41.02 -0.10 -7.64
N ILE A 119 40.30 0.96 -8.06
CA ILE A 119 39.84 1.08 -9.44
C ILE A 119 40.93 1.71 -10.30
N LYS A 120 41.35 0.99 -11.35
CA LYS A 120 42.42 1.45 -12.25
C LYS A 120 41.97 2.54 -13.22
N ASN A 121 40.77 2.44 -13.79
CA ASN A 121 40.23 3.37 -14.79
C ASN A 121 39.28 4.34 -14.13
N LYS A 122 39.79 5.25 -13.31
CA LYS A 122 38.98 6.29 -12.66
C LYS A 122 39.56 7.68 -12.89
N THR A 123 38.70 8.65 -12.98
CA THR A 123 39.02 10.08 -12.92
C THR A 123 38.09 10.76 -11.96
N ILE A 124 38.64 11.50 -11.00
CA ILE A 124 37.86 12.29 -10.04
C ILE A 124 38.34 13.71 -10.12
N GLU A 125 37.45 14.62 -10.48
CA GLU A 125 37.72 16.04 -10.67
C GLU A 125 36.81 16.88 -9.78
N THR A 126 37.34 17.89 -9.12
CA THR A 126 36.52 18.86 -8.40
C THR A 126 36.09 19.95 -9.36
N LEU A 127 34.81 20.19 -9.48
CA LEU A 127 34.19 21.24 -10.27
C LEU A 127 33.55 22.26 -9.35
N THR A 128 33.55 23.53 -9.76
CA THR A 128 32.84 24.61 -9.08
C THR A 128 32.01 25.37 -10.10
N ILE A 129 30.70 25.44 -9.86
CA ILE A 129 29.72 26.15 -10.69
C ILE A 129 28.83 26.96 -9.75
N ASP A 130 28.65 28.24 -9.98
CA ASP A 130 27.79 29.14 -9.19
C ASP A 130 28.03 29.00 -7.68
N ASP A 131 29.29 29.05 -7.24
CA ASP A 131 29.75 28.86 -5.87
C ASP A 131 29.52 27.47 -5.26
N SER A 132 28.95 26.53 -6.01
CA SER A 132 28.74 25.15 -5.60
C SER A 132 29.90 24.26 -6.03
N SER A 133 30.57 23.62 -5.05
CA SER A 133 31.66 22.68 -5.32
C SER A 133 31.18 21.24 -5.21
N PHE A 134 31.49 20.40 -6.20
CA PHE A 134 31.13 19.00 -6.27
C PHE A 134 32.18 18.22 -7.07
N GLN A 135 32.12 16.88 -6.97
CA GLN A 135 33.03 16.01 -7.71
C GLN A 135 32.37 15.45 -8.98
N ARG A 136 33.08 15.51 -10.11
CA ARG A 136 32.80 14.70 -11.27
C ARG A 136 33.61 13.41 -11.16
N ILE A 137 32.96 12.29 -11.20
CA ILE A 137 33.53 10.96 -11.02
C ILE A 137 33.27 10.17 -12.30
N ALA A 138 34.35 9.77 -12.97
CA ALA A 138 34.28 8.88 -14.12
C ALA A 138 34.96 7.55 -13.78
N ILE A 139 34.23 6.46 -13.91
CA ILE A 139 34.72 5.09 -13.72
C ILE A 139 34.29 4.28 -14.94
N ASP A 140 35.27 3.68 -15.62
CA ASP A 140 35.06 3.02 -16.89
C ASP A 140 34.35 3.97 -17.90
N ASN A 141 33.15 3.60 -18.34
CA ASN A 141 32.34 4.39 -19.27
C ASN A 141 31.20 5.19 -18.59
N GLU A 142 31.18 5.21 -17.25
CA GLU A 142 30.14 5.92 -16.50
C GLU A 142 30.67 7.21 -15.89
N VAL A 143 29.83 8.24 -15.94
CA VAL A 143 30.07 9.53 -15.30
C VAL A 143 28.96 9.81 -14.30
N GLY A 144 29.35 10.21 -13.10
CA GLY A 144 28.44 10.68 -12.06
C GLY A 144 28.99 11.95 -11.42
N TYR A 145 28.12 12.62 -10.70
CA TYR A 145 28.40 13.86 -9.99
C TYR A 145 28.04 13.69 -8.53
N ALA A 146 28.96 13.98 -7.62
CA ALA A 146 28.77 13.71 -6.20
C ALA A 146 29.10 14.92 -5.33
N ALA A 147 28.35 15.07 -4.25
CA ALA A 147 28.60 16.04 -3.20
C ALA A 147 28.29 15.46 -1.81
N ILE A 148 28.95 16.01 -0.80
CA ILE A 148 28.59 15.77 0.60
C ILE A 148 28.01 17.07 1.15
N ILE A 149 26.76 17.02 1.59
CA ILE A 149 25.99 18.18 2.04
C ILE A 149 25.34 17.80 3.36
N ASP A 150 25.59 18.55 4.43
CA ASP A 150 25.01 18.29 5.76
C ASP A 150 25.17 16.81 6.23
N SER A 151 26.36 16.24 5.98
CA SER A 151 26.68 14.82 6.30
C SER A 151 25.88 13.80 5.45
N VAL A 152 25.25 14.20 4.36
CA VAL A 152 24.58 13.33 3.39
C VAL A 152 25.40 13.29 2.10
N PHE A 153 25.72 12.11 1.63
CA PHE A 153 26.33 11.87 0.34
C PHE A 153 25.24 11.76 -0.73
N VAL A 154 25.38 12.55 -1.79
CA VAL A 154 24.48 12.55 -2.95
C VAL A 154 25.31 12.25 -4.18
N LEU A 155 24.93 11.24 -4.95
CA LEU A 155 25.52 10.89 -6.24
C LEU A 155 24.44 10.88 -7.31
N SER A 156 24.56 11.72 -8.33
CA SER A 156 23.62 11.78 -9.46
C SER A 156 24.31 11.48 -10.79
N SER A 157 23.60 10.81 -11.69
CA SER A 157 24.03 10.66 -13.09
C SER A 157 23.85 11.95 -13.92
N SER A 158 23.19 12.97 -13.34
CA SER A 158 22.97 14.28 -13.97
C SER A 158 23.59 15.39 -13.13
N GLN A 159 24.47 16.18 -13.75
CA GLN A 159 25.07 17.36 -13.13
C GLN A 159 24.01 18.38 -12.72
N GLN A 160 23.02 18.63 -13.58
CA GLN A 160 21.99 19.61 -13.31
C GLN A 160 21.14 19.19 -12.09
N ILE A 161 20.75 17.91 -11.99
CA ILE A 161 19.99 17.42 -10.84
C ILE A 161 20.80 17.56 -9.55
N LEU A 162 22.11 17.28 -9.57
CA LEU A 162 22.95 17.49 -8.40
C LEU A 162 22.99 18.96 -7.99
N LEU A 163 23.16 19.89 -8.94
CA LEU A 163 23.15 21.33 -8.67
C LEU A 163 21.79 21.78 -8.10
N ASP A 164 20.69 21.29 -8.63
CA ASP A 164 19.35 21.59 -8.13
C ASP A 164 19.17 21.11 -6.69
N VAL A 165 19.74 19.94 -6.35
CA VAL A 165 19.74 19.41 -4.98
C VAL A 165 20.61 20.24 -4.04
N ILE A 166 21.81 20.67 -4.47
CA ILE A 166 22.70 21.53 -3.69
C ILE A 166 22.04 22.88 -3.40
N ASN A 167 21.44 23.48 -4.42
CA ASN A 167 20.88 24.84 -4.38
C ASN A 167 19.39 24.87 -3.98
N ARG A 168 18.85 23.75 -3.52
CA ARG A 168 17.43 23.63 -3.20
C ARG A 168 16.96 24.75 -2.25
N LYS A 169 15.83 25.39 -2.62
CA LYS A 169 15.18 26.44 -1.82
C LYS A 169 13.70 26.17 -1.56
N THR A 170 13.13 25.13 -2.17
CA THR A 170 11.68 24.87 -2.17
C THR A 170 11.26 23.93 -1.06
N GLU A 171 10.13 24.24 -0.46
CA GLU A 171 9.47 23.36 0.50
C GLU A 171 8.90 22.14 -0.22
N ARG A 172 9.06 20.95 0.39
CA ARG A 172 8.54 19.70 -0.17
C ARG A 172 7.03 19.67 -0.18
N ASP A 173 6.46 19.07 -1.21
CA ASP A 173 5.04 18.76 -1.29
C ASP A 173 4.57 18.02 -0.01
N ALA A 174 3.46 18.49 0.57
CA ALA A 174 2.91 17.93 1.79
C ALA A 174 2.48 16.47 1.64
N THR A 175 2.03 16.08 0.44
CA THR A 175 1.64 14.68 0.15
C THR A 175 2.87 13.79 0.09
N PHE A 176 3.95 14.26 -0.53
CA PHE A 176 5.23 13.55 -0.53
C PHE A 176 5.78 13.37 0.89
N LYS A 177 5.77 14.42 1.72
CA LYS A 177 6.18 14.33 3.13
C LYS A 177 5.41 13.24 3.89
N LYS A 178 4.11 13.15 3.68
CA LYS A 178 3.26 12.12 4.31
C LYS A 178 3.69 10.70 3.92
N VAL A 179 3.81 10.42 2.62
CA VAL A 179 4.18 9.08 2.14
C VAL A 179 5.62 8.71 2.49
N PHE A 180 6.55 9.69 2.48
CA PHE A 180 7.95 9.46 2.84
C PHE A 180 8.12 9.04 4.29
N ASN A 181 7.34 9.62 5.21
CA ASN A 181 7.44 9.36 6.64
C ASN A 181 6.70 8.11 7.11
N LEU A 182 6.05 7.38 6.20
CA LEU A 182 5.44 6.10 6.56
C LEU A 182 6.50 5.08 6.95
N PRO A 183 6.23 4.27 7.98
CA PRO A 183 7.13 3.20 8.37
C PRO A 183 7.25 2.17 7.24
N SER A 184 8.44 1.64 7.06
CA SER A 184 8.73 0.55 6.12
C SER A 184 8.84 -0.75 6.91
N SER A 185 8.13 -1.79 6.50
CA SER A 185 8.16 -3.12 7.13
C SER A 185 9.10 -4.09 6.42
N ASN A 186 9.32 -3.88 5.12
CA ASN A 186 10.22 -4.68 4.28
C ASN A 186 11.51 -3.90 3.95
N GLY A 187 12.48 -4.58 3.38
CA GLY A 187 13.76 -3.98 2.99
C GLY A 187 13.68 -2.93 1.89
N LEU A 188 12.58 -2.89 1.13
CA LEU A 188 12.36 -2.00 0.00
C LEU A 188 10.98 -1.34 0.08
N THR A 189 10.95 0.00 0.05
CA THR A 189 9.71 0.77 -0.14
C THR A 189 9.82 1.61 -1.40
N ALA A 190 8.83 1.50 -2.28
CA ALA A 190 8.71 2.32 -3.48
C ALA A 190 7.73 3.48 -3.24
N LEU A 191 8.22 4.71 -3.37
CA LEU A 191 7.39 5.91 -3.41
C LEU A 191 7.18 6.29 -4.86
N LEU A 192 5.94 6.28 -5.31
CA LEU A 192 5.56 6.51 -6.70
C LEU A 192 4.79 7.82 -6.82
N ARG A 193 5.26 8.72 -7.67
CA ARG A 193 4.51 9.94 -8.01
C ARG A 193 3.41 9.57 -8.98
N GLY A 194 2.18 9.99 -8.68
CA GLY A 194 1.06 9.84 -9.61
C GLY A 194 1.22 10.80 -10.78
N GLU A 195 1.50 10.24 -11.96
CA GLU A 195 1.53 10.99 -13.22
C GLU A 195 0.20 10.87 -13.94
N LYS A 196 -0.08 11.81 -14.84
CA LYS A 196 -1.20 11.67 -15.77
C LYS A 196 -0.87 10.57 -16.77
N THR A 197 -1.60 9.47 -16.69
CA THR A 197 -1.50 8.35 -17.62
C THR A 197 -2.59 8.44 -18.69
N THR A 198 -2.27 8.05 -19.90
CA THR A 198 -3.25 7.97 -20.99
C THR A 198 -3.89 6.59 -20.95
N ILE A 199 -5.20 6.52 -20.79
CA ILE A 199 -5.98 5.31 -21.05
C ILE A 199 -6.57 5.51 -22.44
N ASN A 200 -6.30 4.57 -23.37
CA ASN A 200 -6.81 4.60 -24.74
C ASN A 200 -6.56 5.91 -25.49
N ASP A 201 -5.32 6.19 -25.87
CA ASP A 201 -4.84 7.28 -26.77
C ASP A 201 -5.42 8.71 -26.59
N SER A 202 -6.54 8.89 -25.90
CA SER A 202 -7.22 10.18 -25.82
C SER A 202 -7.53 10.71 -24.43
N THR A 203 -7.70 9.87 -23.42
CA THR A 203 -8.09 10.31 -22.08
C THR A 203 -6.91 10.23 -21.10
N LYS A 204 -6.44 11.41 -20.65
CA LYS A 204 -5.41 11.47 -19.60
C LYS A 204 -6.06 11.35 -18.23
N ILE A 205 -5.75 10.28 -17.52
CA ILE A 205 -6.19 10.04 -16.15
C ILE A 205 -5.10 10.45 -15.18
N HIS A 206 -5.46 11.24 -14.18
CA HIS A 206 -4.68 11.49 -12.99
C HIS A 206 -5.32 10.72 -11.84
N PHE A 207 -4.74 9.57 -11.49
CA PHE A 207 -5.36 8.69 -10.51
C PHE A 207 -5.14 9.19 -9.07
N THR A 208 -3.90 9.55 -8.72
CA THR A 208 -3.46 9.86 -7.35
C THR A 208 -2.26 10.80 -7.35
N SER A 209 -1.87 11.35 -6.20
CA SER A 209 -0.68 12.20 -6.06
C SER A 209 0.58 11.39 -5.79
N TRP A 210 0.57 10.60 -4.73
CA TRP A 210 1.70 9.78 -4.30
C TRP A 210 1.23 8.46 -3.71
N SER A 211 1.99 7.41 -3.98
CA SER A 211 1.82 6.10 -3.35
C SER A 211 3.09 5.71 -2.62
N ALA A 212 2.95 5.05 -1.49
CA ALA A 212 4.05 4.40 -0.79
C ALA A 212 3.72 2.91 -0.69
N LEU A 213 4.54 2.06 -1.28
CA LEU A 213 4.35 0.63 -1.36
C LEU A 213 5.57 -0.09 -0.76
N ASP A 214 5.37 -0.85 0.28
CA ASP A 214 6.33 -1.81 0.78
C ASP A 214 6.37 -3.02 -0.15
N VAL A 215 7.51 -3.23 -0.78
CA VAL A 215 7.71 -4.28 -1.77
C VAL A 215 8.39 -5.47 -1.12
N ALA A 216 7.78 -6.63 -1.24
CA ALA A 216 8.34 -7.90 -0.83
C ALA A 216 8.65 -8.76 -2.06
N LEU A 217 9.92 -9.08 -2.21
CA LEU A 217 10.44 -9.95 -3.26
C LEU A 217 10.74 -11.32 -2.68
N ALA A 218 10.04 -12.34 -3.16
CA ALA A 218 10.37 -13.72 -2.90
C ALA A 218 10.80 -14.40 -4.20
N PRO A 219 11.45 -15.56 -4.15
CA PRO A 219 11.85 -16.27 -5.37
C PRO A 219 10.72 -16.45 -6.38
N GLU A 220 9.51 -16.73 -5.94
CA GLU A 220 8.35 -17.09 -6.78
C GLU A 220 7.21 -16.06 -6.73
N SER A 221 7.43 -14.90 -6.12
CA SER A 221 6.38 -13.88 -6.00
C SER A 221 6.93 -12.47 -5.83
N LEU A 222 6.13 -11.51 -6.27
CA LEU A 222 6.25 -10.10 -5.94
C LEU A 222 4.94 -9.63 -5.34
N THR A 223 4.99 -9.11 -4.12
CA THR A 223 3.86 -8.44 -3.50
C THR A 223 4.25 -7.03 -3.09
N ALA A 224 3.31 -6.10 -3.16
CA ALA A 224 3.52 -4.76 -2.66
C ALA A 224 2.25 -4.30 -1.94
N THR A 225 2.43 -3.79 -0.73
CA THR A 225 1.31 -3.29 0.08
C THR A 225 1.63 -1.90 0.59
N GLY A 226 0.61 -1.07 0.73
CA GLY A 226 0.82 0.28 1.22
C GLY A 226 -0.39 1.17 1.07
N ILE A 227 -0.13 2.44 0.85
CA ILE A 227 -1.18 3.44 0.68
C ILE A 227 -0.94 4.34 -0.53
N THR A 228 -2.02 4.90 -1.03
CA THR A 228 -1.99 5.98 -2.02
C THR A 228 -2.82 7.17 -1.57
N LEU A 229 -2.32 8.37 -1.83
CA LEU A 229 -2.92 9.63 -1.40
C LEU A 229 -3.39 10.43 -2.61
N ALA A 230 -4.61 10.95 -2.54
CA ALA A 230 -5.12 11.95 -3.47
C ALA A 230 -5.19 13.33 -2.79
N THR A 231 -5.16 14.38 -3.59
CA THR A 231 -5.41 15.76 -3.15
C THR A 231 -6.75 16.26 -3.70
N ASP A 232 -7.23 17.36 -3.15
CA ASP A 232 -8.42 18.07 -3.65
C ASP A 232 -8.05 19.28 -4.51
N THR A 233 -6.77 19.59 -4.66
CA THR A 233 -6.29 20.76 -5.42
C THR A 233 -6.39 20.57 -6.92
N VAL A 234 -6.37 19.32 -7.38
CA VAL A 234 -6.54 18.93 -8.79
C VAL A 234 -7.46 17.72 -8.86
N PRO A 235 -8.23 17.56 -9.95
CA PRO A 235 -9.08 16.39 -10.13
C PRO A 235 -8.23 15.11 -10.16
N GLN A 236 -8.50 14.18 -9.24
CA GLN A 236 -7.85 12.87 -9.17
C GLN A 236 -8.90 11.78 -9.06
N LEU A 237 -8.76 10.73 -9.88
CA LEU A 237 -9.79 9.69 -10.01
C LEU A 237 -10.03 8.92 -8.71
N LEU A 238 -9.04 8.80 -7.85
CA LEU A 238 -9.21 8.16 -6.53
C LEU A 238 -10.31 8.84 -5.69
N ASN A 239 -10.52 10.15 -5.87
CA ASN A 239 -11.53 10.92 -5.14
C ASN A 239 -12.98 10.55 -5.50
N VAL A 240 -13.22 9.77 -6.55
CA VAL A 240 -14.58 9.29 -6.87
C VAL A 240 -15.13 8.34 -5.80
N PHE A 241 -14.24 7.73 -5.01
CA PHE A 241 -14.59 6.85 -3.90
C PHE A 241 -14.86 7.58 -2.57
N LYS A 242 -14.79 8.89 -2.53
CA LYS A 242 -15.17 9.67 -1.33
C LYS A 242 -16.62 9.40 -0.95
N GLU A 243 -16.85 9.32 0.36
CA GLU A 243 -18.16 9.02 0.94
C GLU A 243 -18.72 7.63 0.51
N GLN A 244 -17.85 6.73 0.03
CA GLN A 244 -18.18 5.35 -0.26
C GLN A 244 -17.56 4.41 0.76
N VAL A 245 -18.24 3.32 1.03
CA VAL A 245 -17.72 2.18 1.81
C VAL A 245 -17.41 1.06 0.83
N PRO A 246 -16.19 0.52 0.83
CA PRO A 246 -15.84 -0.63 -0.02
C PRO A 246 -16.81 -1.78 0.18
N GLN A 247 -17.33 -2.35 -0.92
CA GLN A 247 -18.24 -3.48 -0.90
C GLN A 247 -17.50 -4.77 -1.27
N GLN A 248 -18.15 -5.90 -1.00
CA GLN A 248 -17.65 -7.20 -1.40
C GLN A 248 -17.49 -7.26 -2.92
N ASN A 249 -16.30 -7.70 -3.36
CA ASN A 249 -15.96 -7.85 -4.76
C ASN A 249 -16.02 -9.32 -5.16
N ASP A 250 -16.79 -9.63 -6.19
CA ASP A 250 -16.97 -10.98 -6.71
C ASP A 250 -16.57 -11.14 -8.18
N LEU A 251 -15.82 -10.18 -8.73
CA LEU A 251 -15.33 -10.16 -10.12
C LEU A 251 -14.80 -11.51 -10.59
N ALA A 252 -13.99 -12.18 -9.78
CA ALA A 252 -13.36 -13.46 -10.14
C ALA A 252 -14.35 -14.59 -10.45
N ALA A 253 -15.60 -14.48 -9.99
CA ALA A 253 -16.64 -15.46 -10.30
C ALA A 253 -17.12 -15.42 -11.76
N LEU A 254 -16.93 -14.28 -12.43
CA LEU A 254 -17.35 -14.08 -13.83
C LEU A 254 -16.20 -14.18 -14.84
N VAL A 255 -14.97 -13.89 -14.42
CA VAL A 255 -13.82 -13.77 -15.34
C VAL A 255 -13.42 -15.14 -15.87
N PRO A 256 -13.47 -15.39 -17.19
CA PRO A 256 -12.92 -16.59 -17.79
C PRO A 256 -11.41 -16.73 -17.56
N THR A 257 -10.92 -17.96 -17.52
CA THR A 257 -9.49 -18.24 -17.30
C THR A 257 -8.60 -17.80 -18.47
N ASP A 258 -9.17 -17.61 -19.65
CA ASP A 258 -8.51 -17.13 -20.87
C ASP A 258 -8.79 -15.65 -21.19
N ALA A 259 -9.42 -14.91 -20.28
CA ALA A 259 -9.56 -13.46 -20.38
C ALA A 259 -8.18 -12.77 -20.39
N LEU A 260 -8.10 -11.59 -20.96
CA LEU A 260 -6.88 -10.77 -20.97
C LEU A 260 -6.72 -9.97 -19.68
N GLY A 261 -7.84 -9.57 -19.10
CA GLY A 261 -7.89 -8.83 -17.86
C GLY A 261 -9.31 -8.52 -17.43
N ALA A 262 -9.45 -7.90 -16.28
CA ALA A 262 -10.74 -7.46 -15.79
C ALA A 262 -10.54 -6.31 -14.79
N LEU A 263 -11.57 -5.48 -14.65
CA LEU A 263 -11.61 -4.38 -13.70
C LEU A 263 -13.00 -4.33 -13.09
N SER A 264 -13.08 -4.11 -11.79
CA SER A 264 -14.33 -3.75 -11.15
C SER A 264 -14.14 -2.72 -10.05
N PHE A 265 -15.17 -1.97 -9.80
CA PHE A 265 -15.26 -1.03 -8.70
C PHE A 265 -16.58 -1.19 -7.96
N THR A 266 -16.56 -0.85 -6.68
CA THR A 266 -17.70 -1.01 -5.79
C THR A 266 -18.14 0.32 -5.19
N PHE A 267 -19.39 0.42 -4.86
CA PHE A 267 -19.97 1.55 -4.15
C PHE A 267 -21.18 1.09 -3.32
N ASN A 268 -21.47 1.81 -2.24
CA ASN A 268 -22.67 1.59 -1.44
C ASN A 268 -23.78 2.64 -1.73
N ASP A 269 -23.41 3.72 -2.40
CA ASP A 269 -24.34 4.78 -2.83
C ASP A 269 -24.03 5.20 -4.26
N ALA A 270 -24.87 4.73 -5.20
CA ALA A 270 -24.70 4.99 -6.62
C ALA A 270 -24.84 6.48 -6.98
N GLU A 271 -25.68 7.25 -6.28
CA GLU A 271 -25.89 8.67 -6.56
C GLU A 271 -24.68 9.49 -6.19
N VAL A 272 -24.14 9.25 -4.99
CA VAL A 272 -22.91 9.90 -4.51
C VAL A 272 -21.73 9.53 -5.40
N PHE A 273 -21.59 8.26 -5.76
CA PHE A 273 -20.51 7.80 -6.64
C PHE A 273 -20.56 8.49 -8.02
N GLN A 274 -21.73 8.53 -8.66
CA GLN A 274 -21.90 9.18 -9.96
C GLN A 274 -21.71 10.71 -9.86
N LYS A 275 -22.14 11.33 -8.75
CA LYS A 275 -21.84 12.74 -8.47
C LYS A 275 -20.35 12.99 -8.42
N ASN A 276 -19.59 12.16 -7.70
CA ASN A 276 -18.14 12.27 -7.59
C ASN A 276 -17.44 12.10 -8.95
N LEU A 277 -17.92 11.19 -9.80
CA LEU A 277 -17.44 11.04 -11.18
C LEU A 277 -17.69 12.30 -12.02
N ARG A 278 -18.88 12.89 -11.95
CA ARG A 278 -19.18 14.16 -12.64
C ARG A 278 -18.25 15.28 -12.18
N VAL A 279 -18.01 15.40 -10.89
CA VAL A 279 -17.04 16.36 -10.34
C VAL A 279 -15.63 16.13 -10.90
N TYR A 280 -15.20 14.87 -10.94
CA TYR A 280 -13.90 14.50 -11.52
C TYR A 280 -13.79 14.90 -13.00
N ARG A 281 -14.82 14.66 -13.79
CA ARG A 281 -14.87 15.01 -15.22
C ARG A 281 -15.03 16.51 -15.48
N GLY A 282 -15.47 17.28 -14.48
CA GLY A 282 -15.83 18.69 -14.64
C GLY A 282 -17.14 18.89 -15.39
N ASP A 283 -18.05 17.92 -15.33
CA ASP A 283 -19.35 17.98 -16.00
C ASP A 283 -20.21 19.08 -15.35
N LYS A 284 -20.79 19.94 -16.21
CA LYS A 284 -21.69 21.03 -15.78
C LYS A 284 -23.15 20.55 -15.67
N ASP A 285 -23.45 19.37 -16.20
CA ASP A 285 -24.81 18.84 -16.26
C ASP A 285 -25.19 18.14 -14.95
N THR A 286 -26.38 18.44 -14.46
CA THR A 286 -27.02 17.82 -13.30
C THR A 286 -27.89 16.63 -13.69
N ALA A 287 -27.52 15.90 -14.77
CA ALA A 287 -28.27 14.76 -15.24
C ALA A 287 -28.60 13.79 -14.09
N LYS A 288 -29.84 13.36 -14.06
CA LYS A 288 -30.32 12.42 -13.03
C LYS A 288 -29.59 11.10 -13.17
N THR A 289 -29.22 10.54 -12.03
CA THR A 289 -28.72 9.18 -11.89
C THR A 289 -29.67 8.18 -12.53
N THR A 290 -29.20 7.29 -13.36
CA THR A 290 -30.05 6.23 -13.94
C THR A 290 -30.44 5.26 -12.84
N GLY A 291 -31.75 4.99 -12.70
CA GLY A 291 -32.27 4.12 -11.64
C GLY A 291 -31.79 2.66 -11.66
N ILE A 292 -31.15 2.22 -12.76
CA ILE A 292 -30.57 0.88 -12.91
C ILE A 292 -29.54 0.59 -11.82
N PHE A 293 -28.72 1.58 -11.45
CA PHE A 293 -27.60 1.37 -10.54
C PHE A 293 -27.96 1.53 -9.06
N GLY A 294 -29.21 1.87 -8.73
CA GLY A 294 -29.65 2.07 -7.34
C GLY A 294 -29.64 0.78 -6.50
N SER A 295 -29.74 -0.40 -7.13
CA SER A 295 -29.67 -1.72 -6.49
C SER A 295 -28.38 -2.47 -6.83
N VAL A 296 -27.32 -1.76 -7.23
CA VAL A 296 -26.02 -2.34 -7.66
C VAL A 296 -24.95 -1.98 -6.64
N SER A 297 -24.09 -2.94 -6.31
CA SER A 297 -22.94 -2.75 -5.41
C SER A 297 -21.58 -2.85 -6.10
N GLU A 298 -21.50 -3.49 -7.27
CA GLU A 298 -20.28 -3.69 -8.04
C GLU A 298 -20.57 -3.52 -9.52
N VAL A 299 -19.70 -2.81 -10.21
CA VAL A 299 -19.71 -2.61 -11.67
C VAL A 299 -18.32 -2.93 -12.20
N GLY A 300 -18.24 -3.56 -13.35
CA GLY A 300 -16.95 -3.86 -13.93
C GLY A 300 -16.97 -4.22 -15.41
N SER A 301 -15.78 -4.51 -15.90
CA SER A 301 -15.50 -4.92 -17.27
C SER A 301 -14.58 -6.14 -17.30
N ILE A 302 -14.78 -7.01 -18.27
CA ILE A 302 -13.96 -8.20 -18.54
C ILE A 302 -13.40 -8.04 -19.95
N GLN A 303 -12.10 -7.91 -20.05
CA GLN A 303 -11.40 -7.77 -21.32
C GLN A 303 -11.19 -9.16 -21.92
N LEU A 304 -11.90 -9.45 -22.99
CA LEU A 304 -11.76 -10.65 -23.81
C LEU A 304 -10.89 -10.35 -25.03
N LYS A 305 -10.53 -11.37 -25.78
CA LYS A 305 -9.66 -11.22 -26.95
C LYS A 305 -10.22 -10.27 -28.02
N ASN A 306 -11.53 -10.30 -28.24
CA ASN A 306 -12.17 -9.58 -29.35
C ASN A 306 -13.12 -8.48 -28.87
N GLU A 307 -13.53 -8.49 -27.60
CA GLU A 307 -14.46 -7.50 -27.06
C GLU A 307 -14.27 -7.33 -25.54
N THR A 308 -14.95 -6.34 -24.99
CA THR A 308 -15.01 -6.11 -23.54
C THR A 308 -16.45 -6.32 -23.08
N ALA A 309 -16.68 -7.37 -22.28
CA ALA A 309 -17.94 -7.56 -21.60
C ALA A 309 -18.04 -6.67 -20.37
N LEU A 310 -19.25 -6.25 -20.03
CA LEU A 310 -19.56 -5.42 -18.87
C LEU A 310 -20.44 -6.20 -17.90
N PHE A 311 -20.42 -5.84 -16.62
CA PHE A 311 -21.35 -6.43 -15.67
C PHE A 311 -21.71 -5.48 -14.55
N VAL A 312 -22.85 -5.76 -13.93
CA VAL A 312 -23.21 -5.23 -12.62
C VAL A 312 -23.54 -6.38 -11.70
N LYS A 313 -23.18 -6.25 -10.42
CA LYS A 313 -23.64 -7.14 -9.36
C LYS A 313 -24.74 -6.44 -8.58
N SER A 314 -25.91 -7.03 -8.59
CA SER A 314 -27.08 -6.53 -7.90
C SER A 314 -27.11 -6.97 -6.43
N ILE A 315 -27.59 -6.11 -5.56
CA ILE A 315 -27.98 -6.46 -4.17
C ILE A 315 -29.42 -6.99 -4.11
N ASP A 316 -30.22 -6.68 -5.11
CA ASP A 316 -31.59 -7.17 -5.29
C ASP A 316 -31.86 -7.34 -6.79
N ALA A 317 -31.80 -8.57 -7.27
CA ALA A 317 -31.95 -8.89 -8.68
C ALA A 317 -33.36 -8.52 -9.23
N SER A 318 -34.41 -8.57 -8.41
CA SER A 318 -35.75 -8.18 -8.82
C SER A 318 -35.83 -6.69 -9.15
N LEU A 319 -35.28 -5.84 -8.30
CA LEU A 319 -35.25 -4.40 -8.53
C LEU A 319 -34.41 -4.03 -9.77
N THR A 320 -33.33 -4.75 -10.00
CA THR A 320 -32.49 -4.52 -11.18
C THR A 320 -33.21 -4.96 -12.45
N ASN A 321 -33.91 -6.10 -12.44
CA ASN A 321 -34.75 -6.57 -13.56
C ASN A 321 -35.84 -5.53 -13.87
N ASP A 322 -36.56 -5.04 -12.87
CA ASP A 322 -37.59 -4.03 -13.08
C ASP A 322 -37.02 -2.75 -13.71
N ALA A 323 -35.83 -2.33 -13.26
CA ALA A 323 -35.18 -1.15 -13.81
C ALA A 323 -34.67 -1.35 -15.24
N LEU A 324 -34.27 -2.57 -15.60
CA LEU A 324 -33.81 -2.93 -16.96
C LEU A 324 -34.96 -3.16 -17.94
N ALA A 325 -36.16 -3.54 -17.48
CA ALA A 325 -37.27 -4.00 -18.34
C ALA A 325 -37.59 -3.06 -19.50
N LYS A 326 -37.52 -1.74 -19.30
CA LYS A 326 -37.79 -0.75 -20.37
C LYS A 326 -36.70 -0.68 -21.45
N TYR A 327 -35.54 -1.29 -21.25
CA TYR A 327 -34.44 -1.31 -22.20
C TYR A 327 -34.34 -2.63 -22.97
N LEU A 328 -35.12 -3.63 -22.59
CA LEU A 328 -35.12 -4.96 -23.19
C LEU A 328 -36.09 -5.03 -24.38
N THR A 329 -35.69 -5.68 -25.48
CA THR A 329 -36.50 -5.69 -26.69
C THR A 329 -36.76 -7.07 -27.25
N SER A 330 -35.76 -7.93 -27.42
CA SER A 330 -35.90 -9.28 -27.98
C SER A 330 -35.19 -10.27 -27.07
N GLU A 331 -35.61 -11.52 -27.08
CA GLU A 331 -35.13 -12.58 -26.21
C GLU A 331 -34.74 -13.81 -26.98
N THR A 332 -33.63 -14.42 -26.62
CA THR A 332 -33.21 -15.74 -27.04
C THR A 332 -32.85 -16.58 -25.82
N MET A 333 -32.91 -17.89 -25.92
CA MET A 333 -32.58 -18.79 -24.81
C MET A 333 -31.33 -19.59 -25.14
N PHE A 334 -30.37 -19.58 -24.21
CA PHE A 334 -29.17 -20.40 -24.29
C PHE A 334 -28.90 -21.07 -22.95
N ARG A 335 -28.86 -22.40 -22.90
CA ARG A 335 -28.60 -23.19 -21.69
C ARG A 335 -29.43 -22.73 -20.48
N GLU A 336 -30.73 -22.57 -20.70
CA GLU A 336 -31.70 -22.11 -19.69
C GLU A 336 -31.47 -20.68 -19.18
N VAL A 337 -30.60 -19.89 -19.83
CA VAL A 337 -30.39 -18.47 -19.56
C VAL A 337 -30.99 -17.66 -20.69
N GLU A 338 -31.80 -16.66 -20.33
CA GLU A 338 -32.37 -15.71 -21.26
C GLU A 338 -31.35 -14.65 -21.63
N ILE A 339 -31.15 -14.42 -22.93
CA ILE A 339 -30.31 -13.34 -23.47
C ILE A 339 -31.24 -12.35 -24.15
N SER A 340 -31.31 -11.14 -23.62
CA SER A 340 -32.15 -10.06 -24.17
C SER A 340 -31.31 -9.04 -24.92
N SER A 341 -31.86 -8.47 -26.00
CA SER A 341 -31.27 -7.29 -26.64
C SER A 341 -31.43 -6.06 -25.74
N PHE A 342 -30.37 -5.27 -25.60
CA PHE A 342 -30.33 -4.08 -24.76
C PHE A 342 -30.26 -2.82 -25.61
N SER A 343 -31.18 -1.87 -25.37
CA SER A 343 -31.39 -0.71 -26.25
C SER A 343 -30.53 0.52 -25.97
N ASP A 344 -29.71 0.50 -24.91
CA ASP A 344 -28.79 1.63 -24.54
C ASP A 344 -27.33 1.17 -24.47
N PRO A 345 -26.67 0.87 -25.58
CA PRO A 345 -25.34 0.28 -25.62
C PRO A 345 -24.25 1.19 -25.01
N GLN A 346 -24.49 2.50 -24.92
CA GLN A 346 -23.54 3.48 -24.40
C GLN A 346 -23.71 3.79 -22.90
N LEU A 347 -24.66 3.17 -22.24
CA LEU A 347 -25.04 3.47 -20.85
C LEU A 347 -23.85 3.45 -19.89
N PHE A 348 -23.03 2.42 -19.96
CA PHE A 348 -21.89 2.25 -19.04
C PHE A 348 -20.82 3.29 -19.26
N LYS A 349 -20.43 3.55 -20.50
CA LYS A 349 -19.47 4.59 -20.85
C LYS A 349 -19.95 5.97 -20.42
N THR A 350 -21.18 6.31 -20.73
CA THR A 350 -21.78 7.59 -20.38
C THR A 350 -21.80 7.78 -18.85
N THR A 351 -22.11 6.72 -18.11
CA THR A 351 -22.24 6.80 -16.64
C THR A 351 -20.91 6.75 -15.93
N PHE A 352 -19.98 5.88 -16.36
CA PHE A 352 -18.80 5.50 -15.56
C PHE A 352 -17.44 5.85 -16.19
N SER A 353 -17.41 6.51 -17.38
CA SER A 353 -16.13 7.00 -17.89
C SER A 353 -15.42 7.90 -16.85
N PRO A 354 -14.10 7.78 -16.66
CA PRO A 354 -13.15 6.96 -17.42
C PRO A 354 -12.90 5.54 -16.84
N LEU A 355 -13.66 5.09 -15.86
CA LEU A 355 -13.52 3.73 -15.31
C LEU A 355 -14.00 2.66 -16.31
N ILE A 356 -15.05 2.95 -17.07
CA ILE A 356 -15.55 2.13 -18.15
C ILE A 356 -15.52 2.94 -19.45
N GLU A 357 -14.79 2.44 -20.43
CA GLU A 357 -14.68 3.03 -21.78
C GLU A 357 -15.26 2.15 -22.87
N ALA A 358 -15.68 0.91 -22.56
CA ALA A 358 -16.37 0.03 -23.50
C ALA A 358 -17.72 0.61 -23.94
N THR A 359 -18.08 0.38 -25.18
CA THR A 359 -19.08 1.17 -25.89
C THR A 359 -20.31 0.40 -26.33
N GLU A 360 -20.24 -0.93 -26.38
CA GLU A 360 -21.22 -1.73 -27.10
C GLU A 360 -21.89 -2.79 -26.21
N ALA A 361 -22.72 -2.34 -25.25
CA ALA A 361 -23.56 -3.23 -24.45
C ALA A 361 -24.89 -3.52 -25.24
N ASN A 362 -24.87 -4.44 -26.19
CA ASN A 362 -26.02 -4.71 -27.05
C ASN A 362 -26.93 -5.83 -26.53
N TYR A 363 -26.38 -6.74 -25.72
CA TYR A 363 -27.09 -7.86 -25.13
C TYR A 363 -26.89 -7.88 -23.62
N VAL A 364 -27.86 -8.40 -22.89
CA VAL A 364 -27.81 -8.60 -21.44
C VAL A 364 -28.40 -9.95 -21.07
N PHE A 365 -27.77 -10.59 -20.10
CA PHE A 365 -28.27 -11.82 -19.46
C PHE A 365 -27.98 -11.82 -17.96
N GLN A 366 -28.70 -12.63 -17.23
CA GLN A 366 -28.55 -12.74 -15.78
C GLN A 366 -27.92 -14.07 -15.39
N LEU A 367 -26.92 -14.01 -14.50
CA LEU A 367 -26.34 -15.16 -13.80
C LEU A 367 -26.41 -14.88 -12.29
N GLU A 368 -27.32 -15.52 -11.59
CA GLU A 368 -27.60 -15.26 -10.19
C GLU A 368 -27.85 -13.75 -9.92
N ASN A 369 -26.95 -13.07 -9.20
CA ASN A 369 -27.03 -11.64 -8.92
C ASN A 369 -26.26 -10.77 -9.90
N PHE A 370 -25.64 -11.37 -10.93
CA PHE A 370 -24.91 -10.63 -11.95
C PHE A 370 -25.79 -10.40 -13.17
N PHE A 371 -25.76 -9.20 -13.70
CA PHE A 371 -26.26 -8.85 -15.02
C PHE A 371 -25.06 -8.54 -15.90
N VAL A 372 -24.88 -9.34 -16.93
CA VAL A 372 -23.72 -9.29 -17.82
C VAL A 372 -24.14 -8.76 -19.17
N PHE A 373 -23.37 -7.81 -19.69
CA PHE A 373 -23.64 -7.13 -20.96
C PHE A 373 -22.52 -7.42 -21.95
N THR A 374 -22.89 -7.72 -23.19
CA THR A 374 -21.94 -8.06 -24.27
C THR A 374 -22.26 -7.29 -25.55
N GLU A 375 -21.23 -7.13 -26.39
CA GLU A 375 -21.41 -6.59 -27.73
C GLU A 375 -22.14 -7.60 -28.64
N ASN A 376 -21.74 -8.87 -28.53
CA ASN A 376 -22.22 -9.96 -29.39
C ASN A 376 -22.95 -11.03 -28.57
N GLU A 377 -24.00 -11.61 -29.16
CA GLU A 377 -24.75 -12.73 -28.57
C GLU A 377 -23.85 -13.97 -28.36
N SER A 378 -22.95 -14.26 -29.29
CA SER A 378 -21.99 -15.36 -29.17
C SER A 378 -21.06 -15.22 -27.96
N THR A 379 -20.72 -14.01 -27.55
CA THR A 379 -19.95 -13.76 -26.33
C THR A 379 -20.80 -13.98 -25.09
N ALA A 380 -22.09 -13.65 -25.12
CA ALA A 380 -23.02 -14.00 -24.07
C ALA A 380 -23.09 -15.52 -23.86
N GLU A 381 -23.26 -16.27 -24.92
CA GLU A 381 -23.26 -17.75 -24.91
C GLU A 381 -21.94 -18.32 -24.36
N TYR A 382 -20.82 -17.76 -24.77
CA TYR A 382 -19.49 -18.14 -24.25
C TYR A 382 -19.37 -17.90 -22.74
N LEU A 383 -19.76 -16.72 -22.22
CA LEU A 383 -19.68 -16.38 -20.80
C LEU A 383 -20.64 -17.22 -19.95
N ILE A 384 -21.86 -17.50 -20.45
CA ILE A 384 -22.81 -18.40 -19.82
C ILE A 384 -22.21 -19.81 -19.70
N SER A 385 -21.65 -20.33 -20.81
CA SER A 385 -21.01 -21.64 -20.82
C SER A 385 -19.84 -21.73 -19.84
N THR A 386 -18.99 -20.70 -19.82
CA THR A 386 -17.81 -20.60 -18.93
C THR A 386 -18.23 -20.61 -17.46
N TYR A 387 -19.24 -19.81 -17.12
CA TYR A 387 -19.77 -19.73 -15.77
C TYR A 387 -20.36 -21.06 -15.32
N GLN A 388 -21.26 -21.66 -16.12
CA GLN A 388 -21.92 -22.93 -15.79
C GLN A 388 -20.95 -24.11 -15.73
N ASN A 389 -19.86 -24.07 -16.48
CA ASN A 389 -18.81 -25.09 -16.47
C ASN A 389 -17.75 -24.87 -15.37
N ASN A 390 -17.92 -23.87 -14.48
CA ASN A 390 -16.93 -23.48 -13.47
C ASN A 390 -15.53 -23.17 -14.05
N ALA A 391 -15.46 -22.68 -15.29
CA ALA A 391 -14.22 -22.33 -15.98
C ALA A 391 -13.84 -20.86 -15.76
N THR A 392 -14.09 -20.34 -14.57
CA THR A 392 -13.80 -18.97 -14.16
C THR A 392 -12.59 -18.88 -13.24
N LEU A 393 -12.06 -17.69 -13.11
CA LEU A 393 -10.88 -17.39 -12.33
C LEU A 393 -11.01 -17.87 -10.87
N LYS A 394 -12.18 -17.67 -10.25
CA LYS A 394 -12.49 -18.09 -8.88
C LYS A 394 -12.22 -19.57 -8.61
N ASN A 395 -12.34 -20.42 -9.63
CA ASN A 395 -12.22 -21.87 -9.51
C ASN A 395 -10.79 -22.38 -9.81
N THR A 396 -9.80 -21.49 -9.92
CA THR A 396 -8.41 -21.86 -10.21
C THR A 396 -7.54 -21.83 -8.93
N ALA A 397 -6.60 -22.78 -8.82
CA ALA A 397 -5.68 -22.83 -7.69
C ALA A 397 -4.78 -21.60 -7.60
N PHE A 398 -4.37 -21.03 -8.75
CA PHE A 398 -3.53 -19.83 -8.74
C PHE A 398 -4.30 -18.59 -8.25
N PHE A 399 -5.59 -18.50 -8.55
CA PHE A 399 -6.42 -17.43 -8.01
C PHE A 399 -6.62 -17.59 -6.49
N GLU A 400 -6.91 -18.80 -6.01
CA GLU A 400 -7.02 -19.08 -4.58
C GLU A 400 -5.76 -18.63 -3.82
N ASN A 401 -4.59 -18.86 -4.39
CA ASN A 401 -3.33 -18.41 -3.82
C ASN A 401 -3.18 -16.87 -3.83
N THR A 402 -3.59 -16.22 -4.90
CA THR A 402 -3.56 -14.74 -5.03
C THR A 402 -4.58 -14.09 -4.09
N ALA A 403 -5.76 -14.68 -3.94
CA ALA A 403 -6.86 -14.15 -3.11
C ALA A 403 -6.49 -14.05 -1.62
N LYS A 404 -5.50 -14.84 -1.15
CA LYS A 404 -4.99 -14.75 0.23
C LYS A 404 -4.36 -13.40 0.57
N ASP A 405 -3.87 -12.67 -0.45
CA ASP A 405 -3.29 -11.34 -0.27
C ASP A 405 -4.33 -10.23 -0.37
N LEU A 406 -5.51 -10.51 -0.91
CA LEU A 406 -6.53 -9.53 -1.22
C LEU A 406 -7.60 -9.45 -0.13
N SER A 407 -8.11 -8.25 0.10
CA SER A 407 -9.32 -8.06 0.89
C SER A 407 -10.56 -8.46 0.08
N THR A 408 -11.55 -9.06 0.74
CA THR A 408 -12.84 -9.41 0.10
C THR A 408 -13.66 -8.19 -0.28
N ALA A 409 -13.56 -7.11 0.49
CA ALA A 409 -14.16 -5.82 0.18
C ALA A 409 -13.09 -4.84 -0.31
N CYS A 410 -13.34 -4.18 -1.43
CA CYS A 410 -12.45 -3.19 -2.00
C CYS A 410 -13.20 -2.15 -2.82
N SER A 411 -12.57 -1.01 -3.08
CA SER A 411 -13.13 0.06 -3.91
C SER A 411 -12.90 -0.16 -5.40
N LEU A 412 -11.70 -0.63 -5.75
CA LEU A 412 -11.27 -0.88 -7.13
C LEU A 412 -10.38 -2.12 -7.17
N LEU A 413 -10.64 -3.01 -8.09
CA LEU A 413 -9.86 -4.23 -8.32
C LEU A 413 -9.54 -4.37 -9.81
N ILE A 414 -8.29 -4.64 -10.10
CA ILE A 414 -7.79 -4.82 -11.47
C ILE A 414 -7.06 -6.14 -11.55
N TYR A 415 -7.47 -6.98 -12.47
CA TYR A 415 -6.77 -8.20 -12.87
C TYR A 415 -6.12 -8.01 -14.23
N LYS A 416 -4.88 -8.44 -14.36
CA LYS A 416 -4.21 -8.63 -15.64
C LYS A 416 -3.75 -10.07 -15.75
N MET A 417 -4.06 -10.69 -16.87
CA MET A 417 -3.67 -12.07 -17.15
C MET A 417 -2.32 -12.08 -17.86
N GLN A 418 -1.62 -13.20 -17.78
CA GLN A 418 -0.25 -13.36 -18.31
C GLN A 418 -0.07 -12.90 -19.76
N GLY A 419 -1.08 -13.09 -20.60
CA GLY A 419 -1.03 -12.72 -22.04
C GLY A 419 -0.86 -11.21 -22.28
N GLU A 420 -1.21 -10.38 -21.31
CA GLU A 420 -1.14 -8.91 -21.41
C GLU A 420 0.04 -8.31 -20.64
N PHE A 421 0.80 -9.10 -19.85
CA PHE A 421 1.86 -8.54 -18.99
C PHE A 421 2.94 -7.84 -19.80
N SER A 422 3.45 -8.49 -20.85
CA SER A 422 4.52 -7.95 -21.67
C SER A 422 4.13 -6.63 -22.34
N GLU A 423 2.93 -6.55 -22.90
CA GLU A 423 2.42 -5.32 -23.54
C GLU A 423 2.20 -4.20 -22.51
N ASN A 424 1.54 -4.51 -21.39
CA ASN A 424 1.26 -3.52 -20.35
C ASN A 424 2.56 -2.98 -19.73
N ILE A 425 3.52 -3.86 -19.41
CA ILE A 425 4.81 -3.45 -18.82
C ILE A 425 5.63 -2.67 -19.85
N ALA A 426 5.65 -3.12 -21.11
CA ALA A 426 6.39 -2.47 -22.18
C ALA A 426 5.97 -1.00 -22.40
N GLY A 427 4.69 -0.69 -22.15
CA GLY A 427 4.16 0.68 -22.27
C GLY A 427 4.79 1.70 -21.31
N PHE A 428 5.43 1.26 -20.22
CA PHE A 428 6.13 2.13 -19.27
C PHE A 428 7.58 2.45 -19.66
N PHE A 429 8.11 1.82 -20.70
CA PHE A 429 9.52 1.95 -21.09
C PHE A 429 9.68 2.58 -22.46
N ASN A 430 10.88 3.08 -22.74
CA ASN A 430 11.22 3.63 -24.07
C ASN A 430 11.16 2.54 -25.16
N SER A 431 11.10 2.93 -26.43
CA SER A 431 10.91 2.04 -27.57
C SER A 431 11.91 0.86 -27.62
N LYS A 432 13.16 1.07 -27.26
CA LYS A 432 14.19 0.01 -27.29
C LYS A 432 13.96 -1.03 -26.18
N SER A 433 13.71 -0.59 -24.95
CA SER A 433 13.40 -1.48 -23.83
C SER A 433 12.04 -2.13 -23.99
N SER A 434 11.04 -1.40 -24.51
CA SER A 434 9.71 -1.88 -24.81
C SER A 434 9.74 -3.09 -25.75
N ALA A 435 10.51 -3.03 -26.84
CA ALA A 435 10.64 -4.16 -27.79
C ALA A 435 11.21 -5.43 -27.12
N ALA A 436 12.17 -5.29 -26.22
CA ALA A 436 12.70 -6.43 -25.48
C ALA A 436 11.68 -7.02 -24.50
N ILE A 437 10.90 -6.16 -23.80
CA ILE A 437 9.91 -6.57 -22.82
C ILE A 437 8.73 -7.29 -23.46
N LYS A 438 8.27 -6.86 -24.64
CA LYS A 438 7.18 -7.52 -25.39
C LYS A 438 7.44 -8.99 -25.71
N ASN A 439 8.71 -9.39 -25.77
CA ASN A 439 9.11 -10.77 -26.03
C ASN A 439 9.29 -11.63 -24.76
N ILE A 440 9.03 -11.08 -23.57
CA ILE A 440 9.13 -11.83 -22.31
C ILE A 440 7.89 -12.70 -22.13
N SER A 441 8.12 -14.01 -21.88
CA SER A 441 7.03 -14.94 -21.50
C SER A 441 6.78 -14.91 -20.00
N PHE A 442 5.53 -14.74 -19.62
CA PHE A 442 5.05 -14.76 -18.23
C PHE A 442 4.20 -16.00 -17.91
N GLU A 443 4.35 -17.10 -18.66
CA GLU A 443 3.50 -18.31 -18.50
C GLU A 443 3.41 -18.83 -17.07
N LYS A 444 4.47 -18.68 -16.30
CA LYS A 444 4.48 -19.10 -14.88
C LYS A 444 3.75 -18.14 -13.95
N PHE A 445 3.44 -16.92 -14.39
CA PHE A 445 2.76 -15.88 -13.62
C PHE A 445 1.39 -15.59 -14.23
N PRO A 446 0.38 -16.44 -13.95
CA PRO A 446 -0.90 -16.39 -14.66
C PRO A 446 -1.72 -15.13 -14.39
N LEU A 447 -1.49 -14.48 -13.24
CA LEU A 447 -2.32 -13.38 -12.76
C LEU A 447 -1.49 -12.33 -12.03
N ALA A 448 -1.74 -11.05 -12.33
CA ALA A 448 -1.42 -9.92 -11.48
C ALA A 448 -2.72 -9.29 -10.96
N ALA A 449 -2.82 -9.11 -9.67
CA ALA A 449 -3.96 -8.47 -9.01
C ALA A 449 -3.53 -7.17 -8.34
N LEU A 450 -4.21 -6.07 -8.67
CA LEU A 450 -4.00 -4.76 -8.07
C LEU A 450 -5.31 -4.28 -7.45
N GLN A 451 -5.31 -4.05 -6.15
CA GLN A 451 -6.49 -3.71 -5.37
C GLN A 451 -6.31 -2.38 -4.64
N PHE A 452 -7.37 -1.58 -4.62
CA PHE A 452 -7.46 -0.34 -3.85
C PHE A 452 -8.68 -0.40 -2.93
N SER A 453 -8.48 -0.11 -1.65
CA SER A 453 -9.56 0.01 -0.67
C SER A 453 -9.52 1.41 -0.07
N PHE A 454 -10.45 2.26 -0.47
CA PHE A 454 -10.51 3.66 -0.07
C PHE A 454 -10.97 3.79 1.39
N ASP A 455 -10.26 4.63 2.16
CA ASP A 455 -10.58 4.96 3.54
C ASP A 455 -10.40 6.47 3.77
N ARG A 456 -11.49 7.19 3.84
CA ARG A 456 -11.56 8.64 4.11
C ARG A 456 -10.80 9.53 3.11
N ASN A 457 -9.47 9.58 3.20
CA ASN A 457 -8.61 10.48 2.39
C ASN A 457 -7.47 9.76 1.68
N PHE A 458 -7.40 8.44 1.78
CA PHE A 458 -6.37 7.62 1.15
C PHE A 458 -6.98 6.27 0.74
N ALA A 459 -6.24 5.49 -0.02
CA ALA A 459 -6.60 4.10 -0.25
C ALA A 459 -5.47 3.17 0.15
N HIS A 460 -5.80 2.06 0.77
CA HIS A 460 -4.89 0.92 0.87
C HIS A 460 -4.67 0.34 -0.51
N VAL A 461 -3.44 -0.04 -0.81
CA VAL A 461 -3.05 -0.65 -2.08
C VAL A 461 -2.43 -2.00 -1.82
N THR A 462 -2.86 -2.99 -2.60
CA THR A 462 -2.25 -4.33 -2.62
C THR A 462 -1.99 -4.74 -4.06
N LEU A 463 -0.75 -5.08 -4.38
CA LEU A 463 -0.34 -5.74 -5.62
C LEU A 463 0.12 -7.15 -5.29
N SER A 464 -0.35 -8.14 -6.02
CA SER A 464 0.08 -9.53 -5.89
C SER A 464 0.34 -10.15 -7.26
N ILE A 465 1.55 -10.69 -7.44
CA ILE A 465 1.98 -11.45 -8.62
C ILE A 465 2.70 -12.69 -8.11
N LYS A 466 2.18 -13.89 -8.41
CA LYS A 466 2.72 -15.16 -7.92
C LYS A 466 2.93 -16.16 -9.05
N GLU A 467 3.98 -16.95 -8.93
CA GLU A 467 4.23 -18.06 -9.84
C GLU A 467 3.17 -19.14 -9.66
N SER A 468 2.72 -19.74 -10.75
CA SER A 468 1.79 -20.87 -10.74
C SER A 468 2.45 -22.07 -10.04
N GLY A 469 1.79 -22.63 -9.03
CA GLY A 469 2.33 -23.71 -8.21
C GLY A 469 3.21 -23.24 -7.04
N ALA A 470 3.43 -21.92 -6.87
CA ALA A 470 4.10 -21.39 -5.70
C ALA A 470 3.31 -21.76 -4.44
N VAL A 471 3.97 -22.47 -3.53
CA VAL A 471 3.42 -22.64 -2.18
C VAL A 471 3.50 -21.28 -1.50
N ALA A 472 2.40 -20.83 -0.90
CA ALA A 472 2.38 -19.60 -0.14
C ALA A 472 3.43 -19.66 0.98
N LYS A 473 4.67 -19.23 0.68
CA LYS A 473 5.61 -18.86 1.72
C LYS A 473 5.18 -17.50 2.22
N SER A 474 4.83 -17.43 3.49
CA SER A 474 4.51 -16.17 4.14
C SER A 474 5.66 -15.19 3.94
N ILE A 475 5.39 -14.13 3.19
CA ILE A 475 6.35 -13.05 2.97
C ILE A 475 6.23 -12.13 4.20
N SER A 476 7.36 -11.76 4.76
CA SER A 476 7.41 -10.80 5.87
C SER A 476 6.77 -9.47 5.43
N GLY A 477 5.56 -9.18 5.94
CA GLY A 477 4.77 -8.01 5.60
C GLY A 477 3.32 -8.29 5.22
N GLY A 478 3.00 -9.50 4.76
CA GLY A 478 1.63 -10.03 4.70
C GLY A 478 1.22 -10.64 6.05
N VAL A 479 -0.06 -10.87 6.25
CA VAL A 479 -0.54 -11.67 7.38
C VAL A 479 0.01 -13.10 7.19
N SER A 480 1.07 -13.43 7.92
CA SER A 480 1.59 -14.78 7.96
C SER A 480 0.99 -15.50 9.16
N GLU A 481 0.52 -16.74 8.94
CA GLU A 481 0.18 -17.62 10.06
C GLU A 481 1.47 -17.97 10.80
N LYS A 482 1.70 -17.37 11.98
CA LYS A 482 2.80 -17.77 12.86
C LYS A 482 2.53 -19.10 13.54
N PHE A 483 1.28 -19.33 13.89
CA PHE A 483 0.80 -20.59 14.47
C PHE A 483 -0.72 -20.70 14.33
N ASN A 484 -1.21 -21.92 14.37
CA ASN A 484 -2.61 -22.25 14.50
C ASN A 484 -2.80 -23.07 15.78
N LEU A 485 -3.58 -22.53 16.72
CA LEU A 485 -3.82 -23.15 18.01
C LEU A 485 -5.32 -23.30 18.25
N LYS A 486 -5.74 -24.53 18.44
CA LYS A 486 -7.12 -24.83 18.85
C LYS A 486 -7.22 -24.77 20.37
N LEU A 487 -8.09 -23.90 20.87
CA LEU A 487 -8.43 -23.82 22.29
C LEU A 487 -9.53 -24.81 22.67
N ASP A 488 -9.77 -25.00 23.97
CA ASP A 488 -10.78 -25.95 24.49
C ASP A 488 -12.21 -25.51 24.15
N ALA A 489 -12.45 -24.19 24.03
CA ALA A 489 -13.73 -23.61 23.63
C ALA A 489 -13.52 -22.39 22.71
N ALA A 490 -14.60 -21.89 22.12
CA ALA A 490 -14.58 -20.73 21.25
C ALA A 490 -14.06 -19.47 21.99
N LEU A 491 -13.37 -18.59 21.27
CA LEU A 491 -12.90 -17.31 21.82
C LEU A 491 -14.07 -16.44 22.26
N LEU A 492 -13.93 -15.81 23.43
CA LEU A 492 -14.89 -14.88 23.97
C LEU A 492 -14.73 -13.46 23.38
N GLY A 493 -13.51 -13.09 23.02
CA GLY A 493 -13.16 -11.78 22.46
C GLY A 493 -11.88 -11.84 21.63
N ASN A 494 -11.38 -10.69 21.23
CA ASN A 494 -10.15 -10.61 20.43
C ASN A 494 -8.92 -10.97 21.29
N PRO A 495 -8.01 -11.81 20.79
CA PRO A 495 -6.69 -12.01 21.41
C PRO A 495 -5.91 -10.70 21.46
N GLN A 496 -5.04 -10.56 22.46
CA GLN A 496 -4.17 -9.39 22.64
C GLN A 496 -2.72 -9.83 22.68
N ILE A 497 -1.84 -8.98 22.13
CA ILE A 497 -0.39 -9.18 22.24
C ILE A 497 0.07 -8.53 23.54
N VAL A 498 0.89 -9.25 24.31
CA VAL A 498 1.55 -8.77 25.53
C VAL A 498 3.03 -9.09 25.46
N GLU A 499 3.85 -8.21 25.98
CA GLU A 499 5.29 -8.42 25.99
C GLU A 499 5.70 -9.47 27.04
N GLY A 500 6.35 -10.53 26.57
CA GLY A 500 6.89 -11.59 27.42
C GLY A 500 8.28 -11.29 27.96
N LYS A 501 8.88 -12.28 28.60
CA LYS A 501 10.29 -12.21 29.02
C LYS A 501 11.17 -12.06 27.78
N ASN A 502 12.20 -11.22 27.86
CA ASN A 502 13.17 -10.96 26.79
C ASN A 502 12.58 -10.31 25.52
N GLY A 503 11.47 -9.57 25.63
CA GLY A 503 10.90 -8.87 24.50
C GLY A 503 10.13 -9.74 23.51
N SER A 504 9.81 -11.00 23.86
CA SER A 504 8.96 -11.86 23.03
C SER A 504 7.51 -11.36 23.01
N ASN A 505 6.85 -11.49 21.85
CA ASN A 505 5.44 -11.15 21.69
C ASN A 505 4.58 -12.37 22.04
N ASN A 506 4.03 -12.40 23.27
CA ASN A 506 3.09 -13.43 23.67
C ASN A 506 1.65 -13.02 23.37
N VAL A 507 0.75 -13.98 23.33
CA VAL A 507 -0.66 -13.73 23.08
C VAL A 507 -1.46 -14.12 24.30
N VAL A 508 -2.41 -13.28 24.72
CA VAL A 508 -3.42 -13.60 25.71
C VAL A 508 -4.79 -13.70 25.07
N ALA A 509 -5.58 -14.67 25.49
CA ALA A 509 -6.91 -14.91 24.98
C ALA A 509 -7.81 -15.49 26.07
N GLN A 510 -9.11 -15.26 25.97
CA GLN A 510 -10.10 -15.89 26.85
C GLN A 510 -11.16 -16.60 26.01
N ASP A 511 -11.55 -17.81 26.43
CA ASP A 511 -12.62 -18.56 25.81
C ASP A 511 -13.99 -18.31 26.48
N ILE A 512 -15.06 -18.81 25.86
CA ILE A 512 -16.45 -18.69 26.38
C ILE A 512 -16.70 -19.46 27.67
N ALA A 513 -15.79 -20.35 28.07
CA ALA A 513 -15.81 -21.02 29.38
C ALA A 513 -15.06 -20.19 30.46
N ASN A 514 -14.66 -18.96 30.15
CA ASN A 514 -13.90 -18.04 30.99
C ASN A 514 -12.49 -18.53 31.35
N LYS A 515 -11.94 -19.45 30.58
CA LYS A 515 -10.56 -19.88 30.74
C LYS A 515 -9.65 -18.89 30.00
N PHE A 516 -8.70 -18.34 30.73
CA PHE A 516 -7.72 -17.37 30.25
C PHE A 516 -6.44 -18.09 29.88
N TYR A 517 -5.91 -17.83 28.71
CA TYR A 517 -4.72 -18.47 28.14
C TYR A 517 -3.60 -17.47 27.95
N PHE A 518 -2.38 -17.89 28.27
CA PHE A 518 -1.14 -17.19 27.96
C PHE A 518 -0.33 -18.06 27.01
N ILE A 519 -0.12 -17.56 25.79
CA ILE A 519 0.38 -18.32 24.64
C ILE A 519 1.69 -17.71 24.20
N SER A 520 2.71 -18.52 23.96
CA SER A 520 4.00 -18.06 23.46
C SER A 520 3.88 -17.54 22.03
N GLU A 521 4.83 -16.75 21.57
CA GLU A 521 4.98 -16.28 20.20
C GLU A 521 4.94 -17.41 19.16
N GLY A 522 5.37 -18.62 19.51
CA GLY A 522 5.30 -19.83 18.69
C GLY A 522 4.04 -20.66 18.82
N GLY A 523 2.98 -20.16 19.49
CA GLY A 523 1.69 -20.83 19.60
C GLY A 523 1.58 -21.93 20.68
N LYS A 524 2.54 -22.00 21.61
CA LYS A 524 2.45 -22.94 22.74
C LYS A 524 1.73 -22.30 23.91
N ILE A 525 0.71 -22.97 24.46
CA ILE A 525 0.09 -22.55 25.73
C ILE A 525 1.14 -22.69 26.83
N LEU A 526 1.57 -21.56 27.39
CA LEU A 526 2.52 -21.52 28.50
C LEU A 526 1.82 -21.82 29.82
N TRP A 527 0.64 -21.26 30.01
CA TRP A 527 -0.26 -21.55 31.11
C TRP A 527 -1.69 -21.13 30.78
N SER A 528 -2.63 -21.59 31.56
CA SER A 528 -4.02 -21.16 31.52
C SER A 528 -4.62 -21.08 32.91
N LYS A 529 -5.63 -20.22 33.12
CA LYS A 529 -6.28 -19.96 34.40
C LYS A 529 -7.78 -19.79 34.20
N ASN A 530 -8.58 -20.45 34.99
CA ASN A 530 -10.02 -20.22 35.00
C ASN A 530 -10.36 -19.01 35.86
N LEU A 531 -10.98 -18.00 35.26
CA LEU A 531 -11.32 -16.74 35.96
C LEU A 531 -12.74 -16.72 36.49
N GLY A 532 -13.60 -17.65 36.05
CA GLY A 532 -15.00 -17.72 36.45
C GLY A 532 -15.91 -16.63 35.87
N ALA A 533 -15.32 -15.60 35.18
CA ALA A 533 -16.04 -14.52 34.56
C ALA A 533 -15.24 -13.92 33.40
N PRO A 534 -15.89 -13.23 32.44
CA PRO A 534 -15.21 -12.49 31.37
C PRO A 534 -14.30 -11.39 31.90
N ILE A 535 -13.15 -11.19 31.23
CA ILE A 535 -12.32 -10.01 31.41
C ILE A 535 -13.05 -8.80 30.83
N LEU A 536 -13.07 -7.70 31.57
CA LEU A 536 -13.62 -6.43 31.13
C LEU A 536 -12.57 -5.62 30.36
N GLY A 537 -12.76 -5.46 29.07
CA GLY A 537 -11.84 -4.71 28.19
C GLY A 537 -10.51 -5.42 27.98
N ASN A 538 -9.44 -4.63 27.87
CA ASN A 538 -8.10 -5.09 27.57
C ASN A 538 -7.28 -5.41 28.83
N VAL A 539 -6.38 -6.37 28.67
CA VAL A 539 -5.33 -6.64 29.65
C VAL A 539 -4.30 -5.51 29.60
N GLN A 540 -3.85 -5.03 30.77
CA GLN A 540 -2.87 -3.97 30.92
C GLN A 540 -1.52 -4.56 31.33
N GLU A 541 -0.45 -4.12 30.68
CA GLU A 541 0.92 -4.48 31.06
C GLU A 541 1.45 -3.51 32.10
N VAL A 542 2.02 -4.03 33.18
CA VAL A 542 2.60 -3.23 34.26
C VAL A 542 3.93 -3.85 34.72
N GLU A 543 4.83 -3.03 35.21
CA GLU A 543 6.07 -3.50 35.80
C GLU A 543 6.06 -3.23 37.31
N ILE A 544 5.90 -4.27 38.09
CA ILE A 544 5.78 -4.18 39.56
C ILE A 544 6.84 -5.08 40.22
N ALA A 545 7.54 -4.53 41.21
CA ALA A 545 8.62 -5.22 41.93
C ALA A 545 9.71 -5.79 40.97
N GLY A 546 10.08 -5.00 39.96
CA GLY A 546 11.12 -5.37 38.99
C GLY A 546 10.76 -6.47 38.00
N GLY A 547 9.47 -6.83 37.91
CA GLY A 547 8.99 -7.84 36.96
C GLY A 547 7.76 -7.40 36.17
N LYS A 548 7.71 -7.79 34.89
CA LYS A 548 6.51 -7.59 34.04
C LYS A 548 5.36 -8.45 34.55
N LYS A 549 4.21 -7.84 34.66
CA LYS A 549 2.94 -8.45 35.10
C LYS A 549 1.80 -7.99 34.19
N ILE A 550 0.72 -8.71 34.21
CA ILE A 550 -0.53 -8.36 33.53
C ILE A 550 -1.61 -8.06 34.56
N ALA A 551 -2.31 -6.94 34.35
CA ALA A 551 -3.37 -6.47 35.22
C ALA A 551 -4.69 -6.38 34.44
N PHE A 552 -5.78 -6.87 35.01
CA PHE A 552 -7.11 -6.82 34.41
C PHE A 552 -8.20 -6.98 35.45
N ALA A 553 -9.41 -6.59 35.11
CA ALA A 553 -10.58 -6.79 35.94
C ALA A 553 -11.58 -7.74 35.27
N THR A 554 -12.26 -8.52 36.10
CA THR A 554 -13.53 -9.16 35.78
C THR A 554 -14.64 -8.42 36.52
N LYS A 555 -15.89 -8.78 36.29
CA LYS A 555 -17.01 -8.17 37.05
C LYS A 555 -16.92 -8.36 38.56
N ASP A 556 -16.15 -9.36 39.05
CA ASP A 556 -16.10 -9.76 40.45
C ASP A 556 -14.76 -9.50 41.13
N ALA A 557 -13.69 -9.30 40.36
CA ALA A 557 -12.36 -9.21 40.93
C ALA A 557 -11.36 -8.47 40.04
N PHE A 558 -10.35 -7.90 40.69
CA PHE A 558 -9.17 -7.31 40.04
C PHE A 558 -7.97 -8.25 40.23
N TYR A 559 -7.33 -8.58 39.11
CA TYR A 559 -6.20 -9.49 39.02
C TYR A 559 -4.92 -8.77 38.63
N ILE A 560 -3.81 -9.18 39.25
CA ILE A 560 -2.45 -8.94 38.76
C ILE A 560 -1.75 -10.30 38.74
N LEU A 561 -1.31 -10.73 37.54
CA LEU A 561 -0.64 -12.01 37.36
C LEU A 561 0.82 -11.80 36.94
N ASP A 562 1.70 -12.66 37.41
CA ASP A 562 3.08 -12.72 36.91
C ASP A 562 3.14 -13.50 35.57
N SER A 563 4.34 -13.54 34.98
CA SER A 563 4.57 -14.21 33.70
C SER A 563 4.34 -15.74 33.72
N ASN A 564 4.16 -16.35 34.90
CA ASN A 564 3.85 -17.76 35.07
C ASN A 564 2.37 -18.00 35.41
N GLY A 565 1.54 -16.95 35.39
CA GLY A 565 0.11 -17.03 35.70
C GLY A 565 -0.23 -17.07 37.19
N LYS A 566 0.75 -16.83 38.07
CA LYS A 566 0.53 -16.76 39.51
C LYS A 566 0.02 -15.37 39.89
N ASP A 567 -0.93 -15.36 40.83
CA ASP A 567 -1.43 -14.12 41.40
C ASP A 567 -0.30 -13.37 42.14
N ALA A 568 -0.20 -12.07 41.92
CA ALA A 568 0.67 -11.22 42.71
C ALA A 568 0.21 -11.22 44.18
N ASN A 569 1.15 -10.89 45.10
CA ASN A 569 0.82 -10.88 46.51
C ASN A 569 -0.34 -9.90 46.79
N GLY A 570 -1.38 -10.39 47.50
CA GLY A 570 -2.59 -9.64 47.79
C GLY A 570 -3.66 -9.67 46.68
N PHE A 571 -3.45 -10.40 45.59
CA PHE A 571 -4.39 -10.55 44.46
C PHE A 571 -4.93 -12.01 44.38
N PRO A 572 -6.11 -12.22 43.77
CA PRO A 572 -7.04 -11.19 43.26
C PRO A 572 -7.75 -10.43 44.38
N ILE A 573 -8.01 -9.15 44.18
CA ILE A 573 -8.88 -8.38 45.08
C ILE A 573 -10.32 -8.61 44.64
N LYS A 574 -11.13 -9.18 45.53
CA LYS A 574 -12.55 -9.41 45.28
C LYS A 574 -13.39 -8.26 45.79
N PHE A 575 -14.38 -7.88 45.04
CA PHE A 575 -15.29 -6.79 45.35
C PHE A 575 -16.69 -7.32 45.65
N LYS A 576 -17.38 -6.68 46.59
CA LYS A 576 -18.78 -6.99 46.91
C LYS A 576 -19.71 -6.52 45.80
N ASP A 577 -19.47 -5.31 45.33
CA ASP A 577 -20.21 -4.70 44.23
C ASP A 577 -19.52 -4.97 42.90
N LYS A 578 -20.32 -5.10 41.84
CA LYS A 578 -19.81 -5.51 40.53
C LYS A 578 -18.97 -4.38 39.88
N ILE A 579 -17.82 -4.74 39.35
CA ILE A 579 -17.04 -3.87 38.47
C ILE A 579 -17.79 -3.78 37.15
N THR A 580 -18.01 -2.55 36.66
CA THR A 580 -18.85 -2.26 35.50
C THR A 580 -18.09 -1.75 34.28
N GLN A 581 -16.83 -1.33 34.46
CA GLN A 581 -15.98 -0.81 33.40
C GLN A 581 -14.63 -1.53 33.36
N PRO A 582 -13.92 -1.48 32.23
CA PRO A 582 -12.55 -1.97 32.14
C PRO A 582 -11.62 -1.31 33.15
N LEU A 583 -10.59 -2.03 33.57
CA LEU A 583 -9.52 -1.49 34.40
C LEU A 583 -8.80 -0.38 33.67
N SER A 584 -8.62 0.77 34.32
CA SER A 584 -7.75 1.85 33.86
C SER A 584 -6.49 1.92 34.69
N VAL A 585 -5.34 2.06 34.02
CA VAL A 585 -4.01 2.10 34.65
C VAL A 585 -3.32 3.40 34.27
N PHE A 586 -2.78 4.09 35.24
CA PHE A 586 -2.09 5.38 35.05
C PHE A 586 -0.71 5.37 35.74
N ASP A 587 0.30 5.84 35.03
CA ASP A 587 1.63 6.13 35.53
C ASP A 587 1.96 7.60 35.25
N TYR A 588 1.45 8.50 36.09
CA TYR A 588 1.55 9.94 35.85
C TYR A 588 2.99 10.49 35.87
N ASP A 589 3.85 9.86 36.65
CA ASP A 589 5.20 10.33 36.86
C ASP A 589 6.23 9.53 36.05
N ASN A 590 5.77 8.59 35.25
CA ASN A 590 6.57 7.65 34.46
C ASN A 590 7.67 6.94 35.29
N ASN A 591 7.31 6.62 36.55
CA ASN A 591 8.20 6.03 37.55
C ASN A 591 7.78 4.62 37.98
N LYS A 592 6.82 4.01 37.25
CA LYS A 592 6.23 2.68 37.50
C LYS A 592 5.45 2.59 38.82
N ASN A 593 5.02 3.74 39.34
CA ASN A 593 4.12 3.80 40.50
C ASN A 593 2.66 3.93 40.00
N TYR A 594 2.12 2.79 39.61
CA TYR A 594 0.81 2.70 38.93
C TYR A 594 -0.34 3.03 39.87
N ARG A 595 -1.34 3.73 39.32
CA ARG A 595 -2.66 3.92 39.91
C ARG A 595 -3.67 3.11 39.12
N PHE A 596 -4.35 2.24 39.82
CA PHE A 596 -5.40 1.38 39.25
C PHE A 596 -6.76 1.95 39.61
N VAL A 597 -7.58 2.20 38.58
CA VAL A 597 -8.93 2.76 38.74
C VAL A 597 -9.94 1.72 38.34
N ILE A 598 -10.87 1.43 39.25
CA ILE A 598 -11.98 0.48 39.09
C ILE A 598 -13.28 1.25 39.25
N VAL A 599 -14.24 0.99 38.38
CA VAL A 599 -15.55 1.62 38.41
C VAL A 599 -16.63 0.62 38.78
N GLN A 600 -17.42 0.93 39.80
CA GLN A 600 -18.55 0.14 40.28
C GLN A 600 -19.83 0.97 40.15
N GLY A 601 -20.55 0.82 39.00
CA GLY A 601 -21.71 1.64 38.68
C GLY A 601 -21.36 3.14 38.49
N LYS A 602 -21.66 3.98 39.50
CA LYS A 602 -21.33 5.40 39.51
C LYS A 602 -20.16 5.77 40.42
N GLU A 603 -19.61 4.79 41.11
CA GLU A 603 -18.47 4.95 42.04
C GLU A 603 -17.16 4.55 41.37
N VAL A 604 -16.09 5.25 41.76
CA VAL A 604 -14.74 5.06 41.19
C VAL A 604 -13.77 4.77 42.32
#